data_f14d12c9c973464b3c0b572a6e57c579
#
_entry.id   f14d12c9c973464b3c0b572a6e57c579
#
_cell.length_a   1.000
_cell.length_b   1.000
_cell.length_c   1.000
_cell.angle_alpha   90.00
_cell.angle_beta   90.00
_cell.angle_gamma   90.00
#
_symmetry.space_group_name_H-M   'P 1'
#
loop_
_entity.id
_entity.type
_entity.pdbx_description
1 polymer ?
#
loop_
_entity_poly.entity_id
_entity_poly.type
_entity_poly.pdbx_seq_one_letter_code
_entity_poly.pdbx_strand_id
1 'polypeptide(L)'
;MKIDFDWLIMMPLSFLYIGIVFYYVKYKKRKVPYIIVFTLFFTYMAEVLKYTQFPICLNMDMEELNRQCVNYIPFHFLSIEDVKIFVLNIIITVPFGFLVPILYKFDWRKIIVSGILFGAITEIIQAGVEAFVGVNMHRIDINDVIANFSGVVIGYAGYYLLRILLEKIFQNGNVKIQCEKYLSDFCFLERYY
;
A
#
# COMPACT_ATOMS: atom_id res chain seq x y z
N MET A 1 -11.84 12.09 23.64
CA MET A 1 -12.75 11.80 22.50
C MET A 1 -11.94 11.04 21.48
N LYS A 2 -12.54 10.02 20.83
CA LYS A 2 -11.84 9.13 19.91
C LYS A 2 -12.54 9.18 18.55
N ILE A 3 -11.78 9.31 17.50
CA ILE A 3 -12.28 9.23 16.12
C ILE A 3 -11.87 7.86 15.58
N ASP A 4 -12.86 7.02 15.32
CA ASP A 4 -12.66 5.69 14.74
C ASP A 4 -12.85 5.73 13.21
N PHE A 5 -12.35 4.70 12.51
CA PHE A 5 -12.58 4.53 11.08
C PHE A 5 -14.00 4.02 10.84
N ASP A 6 -14.94 4.94 10.82
CA ASP A 6 -16.37 4.67 10.73
C ASP A 6 -17.00 5.19 9.41
N TRP A 7 -18.32 5.23 9.34
CA TRP A 7 -19.08 5.67 8.18
C TRP A 7 -18.73 7.08 7.70
N LEU A 8 -18.29 7.98 8.58
CA LEU A 8 -17.89 9.36 8.20
C LEU A 8 -16.69 9.38 7.27
N ILE A 9 -15.80 8.39 7.41
CA ILE A 9 -14.60 8.24 6.57
C ILE A 9 -14.91 7.32 5.39
N MET A 10 -15.70 6.26 5.61
CA MET A 10 -16.05 5.31 4.56
C MET A 10 -16.91 5.92 3.46
N MET A 11 -17.81 6.87 3.79
CA MET A 11 -18.64 7.53 2.77
C MET A 11 -17.81 8.32 1.74
N PRO A 12 -16.95 9.28 2.12
CA PRO A 12 -16.10 10.00 1.15
C PRO A 12 -15.23 9.05 0.33
N LEU A 13 -14.65 8.00 0.96
CA LEU A 13 -13.85 7.00 0.26
C LEU A 13 -14.69 6.24 -0.78
N SER A 14 -15.94 5.89 -0.46
CA SER A 14 -16.84 5.22 -1.39
C SER A 14 -17.20 6.10 -2.58
N PHE A 15 -17.48 7.39 -2.35
CA PHE A 15 -17.72 8.35 -3.44
C PHE A 15 -16.48 8.52 -4.32
N LEU A 16 -15.29 8.63 -3.73
CA LEU A 16 -14.02 8.69 -4.45
C LEU A 16 -13.83 7.43 -5.31
N TYR A 17 -14.05 6.25 -4.74
CA TYR A 17 -13.97 4.98 -5.46
C TYR A 17 -14.90 4.94 -6.66
N ILE A 18 -16.18 5.28 -6.48
CA ILE A 18 -17.18 5.30 -7.55
C ILE A 18 -16.76 6.27 -8.65
N GLY A 19 -16.29 7.47 -8.30
CA GLY A 19 -15.81 8.46 -9.25
C GLY A 19 -14.61 7.96 -10.09
N ILE A 20 -13.64 7.31 -9.43
CA ILE A 20 -12.46 6.75 -10.11
C ILE A 20 -12.86 5.58 -11.01
N VAL A 21 -13.72 4.66 -10.56
CA VAL A 21 -14.20 3.54 -11.38
C VAL A 21 -14.98 4.06 -12.59
N PHE A 22 -15.85 5.03 -12.39
CA PHE A 22 -16.58 5.69 -13.51
C PHE A 22 -15.62 6.29 -14.54
N TYR A 23 -14.56 6.98 -14.07
CA TYR A 23 -13.51 7.53 -14.94
C TYR A 23 -12.78 6.42 -15.72
N TYR A 24 -12.38 5.33 -15.06
CA TYR A 24 -11.71 4.21 -15.73
C TYR A 24 -12.60 3.51 -16.75
N VAL A 25 -13.87 3.30 -16.44
CA VAL A 25 -14.82 2.64 -17.36
C VAL A 25 -15.16 3.56 -18.54
N LYS A 26 -15.54 4.81 -18.27
CA LYS A 26 -16.06 5.72 -19.30
C LYS A 26 -14.95 6.32 -20.17
N TYR A 27 -13.89 6.82 -19.57
CA TYR A 27 -12.86 7.59 -20.30
C TYR A 27 -11.64 6.76 -20.67
N LYS A 28 -11.18 5.87 -19.77
CA LYS A 28 -10.03 4.98 -20.05
C LYS A 28 -10.44 3.67 -20.71
N LYS A 29 -11.75 3.36 -20.79
CA LYS A 29 -12.33 2.14 -21.38
C LYS A 29 -11.66 0.85 -20.84
N ARG A 30 -11.30 0.85 -19.54
CA ARG A 30 -10.70 -0.30 -18.90
C ARG A 30 -11.71 -1.44 -18.79
N LYS A 31 -11.24 -2.68 -18.98
CA LYS A 31 -12.07 -3.87 -18.92
C LYS A 31 -12.29 -4.35 -17.48
N VAL A 32 -13.25 -5.25 -17.30
CA VAL A 32 -13.64 -5.79 -15.98
C VAL A 32 -12.46 -6.34 -15.18
N PRO A 33 -11.51 -7.12 -15.73
CA PRO A 33 -10.38 -7.62 -14.94
C PRO A 33 -9.53 -6.52 -14.30
N TYR A 34 -9.27 -5.42 -15.02
CA TYR A 34 -8.58 -4.26 -14.46
C TYR A 34 -9.35 -3.65 -13.30
N ILE A 35 -10.67 -3.52 -13.44
CA ILE A 35 -11.52 -2.94 -12.39
C ILE A 35 -11.52 -3.82 -11.15
N ILE A 36 -11.53 -5.16 -11.30
CA ILE A 36 -11.43 -6.09 -10.16
C ILE A 36 -10.13 -5.87 -9.38
N VAL A 37 -8.98 -5.85 -10.08
CA VAL A 37 -7.68 -5.63 -9.42
C VAL A 37 -7.59 -4.23 -8.80
N PHE A 38 -8.14 -3.21 -9.48
CA PHE A 38 -8.23 -1.87 -8.93
C PHE A 38 -9.09 -1.81 -7.67
N THR A 39 -10.23 -2.53 -7.64
CA THR A 39 -11.09 -2.63 -6.45
C THR A 39 -10.34 -3.27 -5.28
N LEU A 40 -9.64 -4.39 -5.54
CA LEU A 40 -8.81 -5.02 -4.51
C LEU A 40 -7.74 -4.07 -3.98
N PHE A 41 -7.07 -3.35 -4.86
CA PHE A 41 -6.06 -2.36 -4.48
C PHE A 41 -6.66 -1.21 -3.68
N PHE A 42 -7.81 -0.67 -4.10
CA PHE A 42 -8.48 0.41 -3.38
C PHE A 42 -8.95 -0.01 -1.98
N THR A 43 -9.58 -1.20 -1.88
CA THR A 43 -9.99 -1.76 -0.58
C THR A 43 -8.78 -1.98 0.33
N TYR A 44 -7.70 -2.55 -0.21
CA TYR A 44 -6.45 -2.70 0.52
C TYR A 44 -5.92 -1.35 1.04
N MET A 45 -5.88 -0.30 0.19
CA MET A 45 -5.43 1.04 0.61
C MET A 45 -6.32 1.65 1.69
N ALA A 46 -7.63 1.39 1.67
CA ALA A 46 -8.55 1.82 2.72
C ALA A 46 -8.26 1.11 4.05
N GLU A 47 -7.94 -0.20 4.03
CA GLU A 47 -7.51 -0.92 5.24
C GLU A 47 -6.15 -0.44 5.74
N VAL A 48 -5.18 -0.14 4.85
CA VAL A 48 -3.91 0.48 5.25
C VAL A 48 -4.17 1.79 5.98
N LEU A 49 -4.99 2.68 5.41
CA LEU A 49 -5.36 3.95 6.05
C LEU A 49 -5.97 3.73 7.43
N LYS A 50 -6.87 2.77 7.56
CA LYS A 50 -7.52 2.40 8.82
C LYS A 50 -6.49 1.95 9.88
N TYR A 51 -5.60 1.03 9.52
CA TYR A 51 -4.63 0.48 10.47
C TYR A 51 -3.48 1.41 10.80
N THR A 52 -3.10 2.32 9.90
CA THR A 52 -1.98 3.23 10.12
C THR A 52 -2.38 4.56 10.75
N GLN A 53 -3.63 5.03 10.52
CA GLN A 53 -4.06 6.36 10.95
C GLN A 53 -5.11 6.35 12.05
N PHE A 54 -5.81 5.25 12.28
CA PHE A 54 -6.91 5.17 13.24
C PHE A 54 -6.66 4.14 14.34
N PRO A 55 -7.19 4.36 15.53
CA PRO A 55 -8.04 5.48 15.96
C PRO A 55 -7.26 6.75 16.25
N ILE A 56 -7.84 7.93 15.95
CA ILE A 56 -7.27 9.21 16.35
C ILE A 56 -7.83 9.58 17.73
N CYS A 57 -6.98 9.63 18.75
CA CYS A 57 -7.36 9.99 20.10
C CYS A 57 -7.23 11.51 20.31
N LEU A 58 -8.35 12.19 20.61
CA LEU A 58 -8.40 13.59 20.98
C LEU A 58 -8.42 13.67 22.50
N ASN A 59 -7.53 14.41 23.13
CA ASN A 59 -7.32 14.55 24.59
C ASN A 59 -6.68 13.29 25.23
N MET A 60 -5.37 13.21 25.20
CA MET A 60 -4.56 12.39 26.10
C MET A 60 -3.97 13.26 27.22
N ASP A 61 -3.72 12.66 28.39
CA ASP A 61 -3.11 13.36 29.51
C ASP A 61 -1.67 13.76 29.19
N MET A 62 -1.26 14.96 29.64
CA MET A 62 0.03 15.57 29.30
C MET A 62 1.24 14.78 29.81
N GLU A 63 1.07 13.83 30.73
CA GLU A 63 2.16 12.98 31.21
C GLU A 63 2.61 11.91 30.20
N GLU A 64 1.71 11.45 29.30
CA GLU A 64 2.07 10.55 28.20
C GLU A 64 2.70 11.25 26.99
N LEU A 65 2.52 12.58 26.91
CA LEU A 65 3.00 13.43 25.80
C LEU A 65 4.54 13.57 25.73
N ASN A 66 5.27 13.25 26.78
CA ASN A 66 6.69 13.56 26.89
C ASN A 66 7.62 12.49 26.32
N ARG A 67 7.08 11.45 25.63
CA ARG A 67 7.86 10.42 24.96
C ARG A 67 8.04 10.69 23.47
N GLN A 68 8.50 11.91 23.13
CA GLN A 68 9.09 12.10 21.80
C GLN A 68 10.42 11.35 21.71
N CYS A 69 10.36 10.12 21.31
CA CYS A 69 11.56 9.41 20.90
C CYS A 69 11.51 9.24 19.39
N VAL A 70 12.18 10.12 18.67
CA VAL A 70 12.48 9.89 17.26
C VAL A 70 13.64 8.89 17.22
N ASN A 71 13.45 7.78 16.53
CA ASN A 71 14.50 6.78 16.32
C ASN A 71 15.10 6.93 14.93
N TYR A 72 16.34 7.40 14.88
CA TYR A 72 17.11 7.50 13.63
C TYR A 72 18.09 6.34 13.44
N ILE A 73 18.16 5.40 14.41
CA ILE A 73 19.11 4.30 14.35
C ILE A 73 18.44 3.08 13.73
N PRO A 74 18.86 2.64 12.53
CA PRO A 74 18.30 1.46 11.90
C PRO A 74 18.47 0.20 12.76
N PHE A 75 17.42 -0.64 12.79
CA PHE A 75 17.39 -1.92 13.52
C PHE A 75 17.59 -1.79 15.03
N HIS A 76 17.38 -0.61 15.60
CA HIS A 76 17.38 -0.41 17.04
C HIS A 76 15.95 -0.60 17.58
N PHE A 77 15.73 -1.77 18.19
CA PHE A 77 14.46 -2.14 18.83
C PHE A 77 14.63 -2.09 20.34
N LEU A 78 13.76 -1.35 21.03
CA LEU A 78 13.78 -1.21 22.49
C LEU A 78 12.88 -2.25 23.17
N SER A 79 11.93 -2.82 22.43
CA SER A 79 10.92 -3.75 22.94
C SER A 79 10.53 -4.82 21.91
N ILE A 80 9.86 -5.87 22.38
CA ILE A 80 9.25 -6.89 21.51
C ILE A 80 8.13 -6.26 20.66
N GLU A 81 7.46 -5.23 21.18
CA GLU A 81 6.42 -4.53 20.43
C GLU A 81 7.00 -3.78 19.22
N ASP A 82 8.20 -3.19 19.32
CA ASP A 82 8.86 -2.55 18.18
C ASP A 82 9.13 -3.57 17.06
N VAL A 83 9.54 -4.79 17.41
CA VAL A 83 9.76 -5.88 16.46
C VAL A 83 8.44 -6.30 15.80
N LYS A 84 7.35 -6.38 16.56
CA LYS A 84 6.03 -6.71 16.02
C LYS A 84 5.55 -5.64 15.03
N ILE A 85 5.69 -4.36 15.39
CA ILE A 85 5.33 -3.23 14.52
C ILE A 85 6.15 -3.29 13.23
N PHE A 86 7.45 -3.53 13.33
CA PHE A 86 8.32 -3.70 12.17
C PHE A 86 7.84 -4.81 11.23
N VAL A 87 7.51 -5.99 11.76
CA VAL A 87 7.01 -7.12 10.98
C VAL A 87 5.64 -6.81 10.37
N LEU A 88 4.74 -6.16 11.12
CA LEU A 88 3.43 -5.76 10.61
C LEU A 88 3.55 -4.74 9.47
N ASN A 89 4.47 -3.78 9.53
CA ASN A 89 4.73 -2.82 8.46
C ASN A 89 5.25 -3.51 7.19
N ILE A 90 6.08 -4.55 7.32
CA ILE A 90 6.45 -5.41 6.18
C ILE A 90 5.20 -6.06 5.59
N ILE A 91 4.41 -6.75 6.41
CA ILE A 91 3.24 -7.53 5.94
C ILE A 91 2.22 -6.61 5.26
N ILE A 92 1.93 -5.46 5.85
CA ILE A 92 0.93 -4.53 5.32
C ILE A 92 1.35 -3.93 3.97
N THR A 93 2.63 -3.83 3.67
CA THR A 93 3.13 -3.23 2.42
C THR A 93 3.43 -4.23 1.30
N VAL A 94 3.47 -5.54 1.60
CA VAL A 94 3.61 -6.59 0.56
C VAL A 94 2.54 -6.49 -0.53
N PRO A 95 1.22 -6.32 -0.24
CA PRO A 95 0.21 -6.19 -1.29
C PRO A 95 0.42 -4.97 -2.19
N PHE A 96 0.96 -3.86 -1.67
CA PHE A 96 1.29 -2.69 -2.48
C PHE A 96 2.33 -3.05 -3.55
N GLY A 97 3.44 -3.67 -3.14
CA GLY A 97 4.49 -4.10 -4.06
C GLY A 97 4.02 -5.11 -5.11
N PHE A 98 3.03 -5.93 -4.79
CA PHE A 98 2.45 -6.93 -5.68
C PHE A 98 1.42 -6.34 -6.65
N LEU A 99 0.49 -5.50 -6.17
CA LEU A 99 -0.65 -5.01 -6.96
C LEU A 99 -0.30 -3.82 -7.86
N VAL A 100 0.60 -2.93 -7.41
CA VAL A 100 0.96 -1.73 -8.18
C VAL A 100 1.53 -2.06 -9.56
N PRO A 101 2.46 -3.04 -9.73
CA PRO A 101 2.96 -3.40 -11.06
C PRO A 101 1.90 -4.00 -11.98
N ILE A 102 0.84 -4.61 -11.41
CA ILE A 102 -0.29 -5.14 -12.19
C ILE A 102 -1.13 -4.01 -12.76
N LEU A 103 -1.38 -2.96 -11.96
CA LEU A 103 -2.21 -1.82 -12.33
C LEU A 103 -1.49 -0.80 -13.20
N TYR A 104 -0.16 -0.63 -12.95
CA TYR A 104 0.65 0.41 -13.58
C TYR A 104 1.94 -0.18 -14.13
N LYS A 105 2.44 0.38 -15.24
CA LYS A 105 3.72 -0.03 -15.85
C LYS A 105 4.92 0.41 -15.00
N PHE A 106 5.05 -0.16 -13.81
CA PHE A 106 6.19 0.11 -12.94
C PHE A 106 7.30 -0.90 -13.18
N ASP A 107 8.49 -0.37 -13.44
CA ASP A 107 9.74 -1.12 -13.43
C ASP A 107 10.31 -1.18 -12.00
N TRP A 108 11.37 -1.95 -11.81
CA TRP A 108 12.00 -2.11 -10.51
C TRP A 108 12.44 -0.78 -9.87
N ARG A 109 12.88 0.21 -10.67
CA ARG A 109 13.30 1.53 -10.18
C ARG A 109 12.11 2.31 -9.60
N LYS A 110 10.99 2.31 -10.31
CA LYS A 110 9.75 2.96 -9.86
C LYS A 110 9.21 2.27 -8.60
N ILE A 111 9.32 0.95 -8.50
CA ILE A 111 8.92 0.22 -7.30
C ILE A 111 9.78 0.60 -6.10
N ILE A 112 11.10 0.67 -6.25
CA ILE A 112 11.98 1.14 -5.18
C ILE A 112 11.57 2.54 -4.71
N VAL A 113 11.43 3.49 -5.64
CA VAL A 113 11.03 4.85 -5.30
C VAL A 113 9.64 4.88 -4.66
N SER A 114 8.68 4.10 -5.18
CA SER A 114 7.33 4.06 -4.61
C SER A 114 7.31 3.45 -3.21
N GLY A 115 8.16 2.47 -2.91
CA GLY A 115 8.29 1.88 -1.58
C GLY A 115 8.85 2.86 -0.56
N ILE A 116 9.90 3.60 -0.92
CA ILE A 116 10.46 4.67 -0.08
C ILE A 116 9.42 5.76 0.16
N LEU A 117 8.75 6.21 -0.91
CA LEU A 117 7.72 7.25 -0.81
C LEU A 117 6.53 6.78 0.02
N PHE A 118 6.11 5.52 -0.11
CA PHE A 118 5.02 4.96 0.68
C PHE A 118 5.33 5.04 2.18
N GLY A 119 6.51 4.56 2.60
CA GLY A 119 6.94 4.64 4.00
C GLY A 119 7.06 6.08 4.48
N ALA A 120 7.71 6.96 3.71
CA ALA A 120 7.86 8.36 4.10
C ALA A 120 6.52 9.11 4.19
N ILE A 121 5.59 8.86 3.26
CA ILE A 121 4.28 9.51 3.26
C ILE A 121 3.44 9.05 4.46
N THR A 122 3.46 7.76 4.82
CA THR A 122 2.73 7.27 5.99
C THR A 122 3.23 7.94 7.27
N GLU A 123 4.55 8.05 7.46
CA GLU A 123 5.16 8.76 8.60
C GLU A 123 4.81 10.25 8.63
N ILE A 124 4.87 10.93 7.48
CA ILE A 124 4.52 12.37 7.39
C ILE A 124 3.04 12.58 7.71
N ILE A 125 2.14 11.71 7.25
CA ILE A 125 0.70 11.84 7.56
C ILE A 125 0.48 11.60 9.04
N GLN A 126 1.10 10.60 9.67
CA GLN A 126 1.02 10.34 11.10
C GLN A 126 1.49 11.55 11.92
N ALA A 127 2.69 12.04 11.63
CA ALA A 127 3.22 13.23 12.27
C ALA A 127 2.34 14.47 12.07
N GLY A 128 1.74 14.63 10.89
CA GLY A 128 0.82 15.74 10.58
C GLY A 128 -0.49 15.64 11.38
N VAL A 129 -1.08 14.47 11.50
CA VAL A 129 -2.28 14.22 12.31
C VAL A 129 -1.99 14.51 13.78
N GLU A 130 -0.87 14.04 14.31
CA GLU A 130 -0.45 14.28 15.69
C GLU A 130 -0.22 15.75 15.98
N ALA A 131 0.47 16.45 15.08
CA ALA A 131 0.69 17.90 15.23
C ALA A 131 -0.64 18.68 15.20
N PHE A 132 -1.62 18.25 14.38
CA PHE A 132 -2.93 18.89 14.30
C PHE A 132 -3.78 18.63 15.56
N VAL A 133 -3.71 17.40 16.10
CA VAL A 133 -4.47 16.98 17.29
C VAL A 133 -3.80 17.48 18.58
N GLY A 134 -2.51 17.83 18.52
CA GLY A 134 -1.73 18.27 19.69
C GLY A 134 -1.34 17.11 20.61
N VAL A 135 -1.26 15.89 20.08
CA VAL A 135 -0.96 14.67 20.83
C VAL A 135 0.12 13.88 20.09
N ASN A 136 1.18 13.47 20.79
CA ASN A 136 2.21 12.61 20.24
C ASN A 136 1.88 11.15 20.58
N MET A 137 1.28 10.41 19.65
CA MET A 137 0.88 9.01 19.87
C MET A 137 1.86 8.02 19.27
N HIS A 138 2.59 8.42 18.24
CA HIS A 138 3.52 7.54 17.53
C HIS A 138 4.94 8.06 17.65
N ARG A 139 5.87 7.14 17.60
CA ARG A 139 7.29 7.45 17.52
C ARG A 139 7.66 7.48 16.04
N ILE A 140 8.24 8.57 15.56
CA ILE A 140 8.84 8.61 14.22
C ILE A 140 10.03 7.63 14.21
N ASP A 141 9.93 6.56 13.45
CA ASP A 141 10.93 5.50 13.45
C ASP A 141 11.43 5.18 12.03
N ILE A 142 12.76 5.29 11.84
CA ILE A 142 13.40 4.91 10.57
C ILE A 142 13.14 3.43 10.24
N ASN A 143 12.92 2.60 11.25
CA ASN A 143 12.61 1.18 11.06
C ASN A 143 11.28 0.98 10.34
N ASP A 144 10.28 1.87 10.52
CA ASP A 144 9.01 1.79 9.83
C ASP A 144 9.17 2.06 8.33
N VAL A 145 10.02 3.03 7.98
CA VAL A 145 10.36 3.27 6.56
C VAL A 145 11.09 2.06 5.95
N ILE A 146 12.04 1.47 6.69
CA ILE A 146 12.79 0.28 6.24
C ILE A 146 11.84 -0.92 6.09
N ALA A 147 10.95 -1.13 7.03
CA ALA A 147 9.96 -2.21 7.01
C ALA A 147 9.01 -2.07 5.82
N ASN A 148 8.43 -0.88 5.64
CA ASN A 148 7.54 -0.57 4.53
C ASN A 148 8.23 -0.79 3.18
N PHE A 149 9.45 -0.28 3.03
CA PHE A 149 10.26 -0.52 1.82
C PHE A 149 10.51 -2.02 1.58
N SER A 150 10.89 -2.76 2.63
CA SER A 150 11.17 -4.19 2.54
C SER A 150 9.94 -4.98 2.09
N GLY A 151 8.76 -4.66 2.65
CA GLY A 151 7.50 -5.29 2.23
C GLY A 151 7.16 -5.02 0.77
N VAL A 152 7.37 -3.79 0.28
CA VAL A 152 7.17 -3.45 -1.14
C VAL A 152 8.10 -4.26 -2.04
N VAL A 153 9.38 -4.44 -1.66
CA VAL A 153 10.34 -5.25 -2.43
C VAL A 153 9.93 -6.72 -2.46
N ILE A 154 9.51 -7.28 -1.31
CA ILE A 154 9.01 -8.66 -1.21
C ILE A 154 7.77 -8.84 -2.10
N GLY A 155 6.81 -7.91 -2.05
CA GLY A 155 5.62 -7.94 -2.89
C GLY A 155 5.94 -7.89 -4.38
N TYR A 156 6.89 -7.04 -4.77
CA TYR A 156 7.35 -6.98 -6.17
C TYR A 156 8.04 -8.27 -6.62
N ALA A 157 8.85 -8.88 -5.75
CA ALA A 157 9.44 -10.18 -6.04
C ALA A 157 8.36 -11.26 -6.27
N GLY A 158 7.31 -11.27 -5.45
CA GLY A 158 6.15 -12.16 -5.65
C GLY A 158 5.44 -11.92 -6.99
N TYR A 159 5.20 -10.66 -7.36
CA TYR A 159 4.66 -10.31 -8.68
C TYR A 159 5.57 -10.79 -9.82
N TYR A 160 6.87 -10.59 -9.71
CA TYR A 160 7.84 -11.00 -10.73
C TYR A 160 7.89 -12.52 -10.91
N LEU A 161 7.86 -13.26 -9.80
CA LEU A 161 7.78 -14.73 -9.82
C LEU A 161 6.48 -15.22 -10.49
N LEU A 162 5.34 -14.64 -10.10
CA LEU A 162 4.06 -14.96 -10.74
C LEU A 162 4.10 -14.71 -12.24
N ARG A 163 4.66 -13.60 -12.66
CA ARG A 163 4.82 -13.25 -14.07
C ARG A 163 5.63 -14.31 -14.81
N ILE A 164 6.81 -14.73 -14.29
CA ILE A 164 7.65 -15.77 -14.93
C ILE A 164 6.88 -17.08 -15.03
N LEU A 165 6.16 -17.47 -13.98
CA LEU A 165 5.36 -18.70 -13.98
C LEU A 165 4.28 -18.67 -15.06
N LEU A 166 3.57 -17.56 -15.17
CA LEU A 166 2.53 -17.39 -16.20
C LEU A 166 3.15 -17.42 -17.59
N GLU A 167 4.26 -16.71 -17.83
CA GLU A 167 4.96 -16.74 -19.12
C GLU A 167 5.36 -18.18 -19.52
N LYS A 168 5.89 -18.99 -18.59
CA LYS A 168 6.24 -20.40 -18.86
C LYS A 168 5.03 -21.28 -19.17
N ILE A 169 3.95 -21.12 -18.43
CA ILE A 169 2.72 -21.90 -18.65
C ILE A 169 2.13 -21.59 -20.04
N PHE A 170 2.15 -20.32 -20.45
CA PHE A 170 1.58 -19.88 -21.72
C PHE A 170 2.47 -20.15 -22.94
N GLN A 171 3.78 -20.32 -22.75
CA GLN A 171 4.67 -20.74 -23.84
C GLN A 171 4.43 -22.20 -24.28
N ASN A 172 3.90 -23.02 -23.40
CA ASN A 172 3.80 -24.49 -23.61
C ASN A 172 2.50 -25.00 -24.27
N GLY A 173 1.59 -24.15 -24.76
CA GLY A 173 0.34 -24.69 -25.32
C GLY A 173 -0.48 -23.77 -26.20
N ASN A 174 -1.44 -24.38 -26.93
CA ASN A 174 -2.49 -23.73 -27.73
C ASN A 174 -3.35 -22.70 -26.96
N VAL A 175 -3.03 -22.45 -25.71
CA VAL A 175 -3.66 -21.49 -24.79
C VAL A 175 -3.20 -20.04 -25.09
N LYS A 176 -2.10 -19.88 -25.84
CA LYS A 176 -1.48 -18.59 -26.14
C LYS A 176 -2.48 -17.56 -26.73
N ILE A 177 -3.27 -17.99 -27.70
CA ILE A 177 -4.20 -17.09 -28.42
C ILE A 177 -5.38 -16.62 -27.56
N GLN A 178 -5.87 -17.49 -26.67
CA GLN A 178 -7.03 -17.15 -25.83
C GLN A 178 -6.63 -16.31 -24.63
N CYS A 179 -5.45 -16.54 -24.08
CA CYS A 179 -4.94 -15.77 -22.94
C CYS A 179 -4.35 -14.42 -23.33
N GLU A 180 -3.75 -14.26 -24.50
CA GLU A 180 -3.32 -12.94 -25.01
C GLU A 180 -4.51 -11.98 -25.07
N LYS A 181 -5.70 -12.47 -25.42
CA LYS A 181 -6.94 -11.67 -25.47
C LYS A 181 -7.43 -11.24 -24.08
N TYR A 182 -7.20 -12.03 -23.03
CA TYR A 182 -7.62 -11.70 -21.65
C TYR A 182 -6.53 -10.99 -20.84
N LEU A 183 -5.27 -11.27 -21.12
CA LEU A 183 -4.13 -10.74 -20.37
C LEU A 183 -3.54 -9.47 -20.98
N SER A 184 -3.87 -9.12 -22.24
CA SER A 184 -3.54 -7.82 -22.82
C SER A 184 -4.16 -6.65 -22.05
N ASP A 185 -5.19 -6.94 -21.23
CA ASP A 185 -5.81 -5.95 -20.36
C ASP A 185 -5.05 -5.68 -19.07
N PHE A 186 -4.16 -6.60 -18.68
CA PHE A 186 -3.21 -6.39 -17.58
C PHE A 186 -1.95 -5.74 -18.12
N CYS A 187 -1.52 -4.65 -17.53
CA CYS A 187 -0.40 -3.82 -17.97
C CYS A 187 0.93 -4.56 -18.20
N PHE A 188 1.07 -5.80 -17.72
CA PHE A 188 2.33 -6.51 -17.75
C PHE A 188 2.64 -7.25 -19.06
N LEU A 189 1.64 -7.48 -19.93
CA LEU A 189 1.86 -8.18 -21.21
C LEU A 189 2.10 -7.25 -22.41
N GLU A 190 1.73 -5.96 -22.32
CA GLU A 190 1.99 -4.99 -23.38
C GLU A 190 3.48 -4.67 -23.62
N ARG A 191 4.42 -5.28 -22.88
CA ARG A 191 5.85 -4.99 -22.99
C ARG A 191 6.57 -5.74 -24.11
N TYR A 192 5.87 -6.61 -24.83
CA TYR A 192 6.50 -7.50 -25.83
C TYR A 192 5.96 -7.36 -27.26
N TYR A 193 5.24 -6.26 -27.54
CA TYR A 193 4.85 -5.93 -28.91
C TYR A 193 5.18 -4.47 -29.23
#